data_04239d6031f7e58babae7684d02ee76b
#
_entry.id   04239d6031f7e58babae7684d02ee76b
#
_cell.length_a   1.000
_cell.length_b   1.000
_cell.length_c   1.000
_cell.angle_alpha   90.00
_cell.angle_beta   90.00
_cell.angle_gamma   90.00
#
_symmetry.space_group_name_H-M   'P 1'
#
loop_
_entity.id
_entity.type
_entity.pdbx_description
1 polymer ?
#
loop_
_entity_poly.entity_id
_entity_poly.type
_entity_poly.pdbx_seq_one_letter_code
_entity_poly.pdbx_strand_id
1 'polypeptide(L)'
;MTSDDTTKAPRRSRTWPKVLLALSLAMNLAVIGAVLGAHFRDGRDARRFPPTERMQARDNGFGPYLDALPRDVRVRIGMALRNGEQTTRPDRETLGQEFDRMLEVLRADPYDAAALEALLDGQQARVAARIEAGRHIMLAEIAAMSPEARAGFADRLEARIDRGRPPH
;
A
#
# COMPACT_ATOMS: atom_id res chain seq x y z
N MET A 1 -37.55 -34.58 66.11
CA MET A 1 -36.90 -35.37 65.01
C MET A 1 -37.36 -34.80 63.73
N THR A 2 -36.60 -33.83 63.19
CA THR A 2 -36.87 -33.20 61.93
C THR A 2 -35.55 -33.17 61.23
N SER A 3 -35.43 -33.96 60.16
CA SER A 3 -34.27 -34.10 59.33
C SER A 3 -34.30 -32.93 58.25
N ASP A 4 -33.31 -32.07 58.35
CA ASP A 4 -33.03 -31.05 57.35
C ASP A 4 -32.29 -31.67 56.18
N ASP A 5 -32.98 -31.81 55.06
CA ASP A 5 -32.42 -32.31 53.80
C ASP A 5 -32.04 -31.09 52.92
N THR A 6 -30.80 -30.68 53.05
CA THR A 6 -30.25 -29.55 52.29
C THR A 6 -29.82 -30.02 50.90
N THR A 7 -30.74 -29.95 49.96
CA THR A 7 -30.47 -30.24 48.53
C THR A 7 -29.52 -29.21 47.94
N LYS A 8 -28.25 -29.58 47.81
CA LYS A 8 -27.19 -28.78 47.19
C LYS A 8 -27.32 -28.80 45.67
N ALA A 9 -27.86 -27.73 45.09
CA ALA A 9 -27.97 -27.56 43.66
C ALA A 9 -26.59 -27.57 42.95
N PRO A 10 -26.42 -28.26 41.80
CA PRO A 10 -25.15 -28.29 41.10
C PRO A 10 -24.84 -26.93 40.49
N ARG A 11 -23.73 -26.33 40.89
CA ARG A 11 -23.16 -25.14 40.25
C ARG A 11 -22.73 -25.50 38.84
N ARG A 12 -23.58 -25.21 37.87
CA ARG A 12 -23.28 -25.26 36.43
C ARG A 12 -22.12 -24.33 36.16
N SER A 13 -20.93 -24.89 35.99
CA SER A 13 -19.70 -24.14 35.68
C SER A 13 -19.86 -23.36 34.38
N ARG A 14 -19.84 -22.05 34.50
CA ARG A 14 -20.02 -21.08 33.39
C ARG A 14 -18.73 -21.02 32.60
N THR A 15 -18.36 -22.13 31.94
CA THR A 15 -17.16 -22.26 31.08
C THR A 15 -17.41 -21.72 29.66
N TRP A 16 -18.67 -21.64 29.27
CA TRP A 16 -19.08 -21.21 27.92
C TRP A 16 -18.60 -19.79 27.51
N PRO A 17 -18.71 -18.76 28.38
CA PRO A 17 -18.17 -17.45 28.01
C PRO A 17 -16.65 -17.44 27.90
N LYS A 18 -15.93 -18.27 28.65
CA LYS A 18 -14.47 -18.42 28.54
C LYS A 18 -14.06 -19.08 27.23
N VAL A 19 -14.83 -20.08 26.77
CA VAL A 19 -14.61 -20.72 25.46
C VAL A 19 -14.91 -19.77 24.31
N LEU A 20 -15.98 -18.99 24.41
CA LEU A 20 -16.33 -17.96 23.41
C LEU A 20 -15.26 -16.88 23.32
N LEU A 21 -14.76 -16.41 24.46
CA LEU A 21 -13.67 -15.43 24.52
C LEU A 21 -12.36 -15.98 23.93
N ALA A 22 -12.01 -17.22 24.24
CA ALA A 22 -10.83 -17.89 23.70
C ALA A 22 -10.94 -18.07 22.17
N LEU A 23 -12.12 -18.46 21.66
CA LEU A 23 -12.37 -18.61 20.22
C LEU A 23 -12.31 -17.27 19.48
N SER A 24 -12.88 -16.21 20.06
CA SER A 24 -12.80 -14.85 19.51
C SER A 24 -11.35 -14.34 19.46
N LEU A 25 -10.58 -14.58 20.53
CA LEU A 25 -9.16 -14.20 20.57
C LEU A 25 -8.32 -15.00 19.57
N ALA A 26 -8.57 -16.31 19.44
CA ALA A 26 -7.92 -17.16 18.44
C ALA A 26 -8.22 -16.71 17.00
N MET A 27 -9.46 -16.30 16.71
CA MET A 27 -9.87 -15.80 15.40
C MET A 27 -9.21 -14.46 15.08
N ASN A 28 -9.14 -13.55 16.05
CA ASN A 28 -8.41 -12.28 15.87
C ASN A 28 -6.91 -12.51 15.66
N LEU A 29 -6.29 -13.42 16.42
CA LEU A 29 -4.89 -13.77 16.22
C LEU A 29 -4.64 -14.47 14.87
N ALA A 30 -5.58 -15.29 14.40
CA ALA A 30 -5.50 -15.90 13.06
C ALA A 30 -5.58 -14.87 11.94
N VAL A 31 -6.46 -13.87 12.06
CA VAL A 31 -6.55 -12.74 11.09
C VAL A 31 -5.26 -11.91 11.13
N ILE A 32 -4.78 -11.56 12.32
CA ILE A 32 -3.50 -10.84 12.47
C ILE A 32 -2.34 -11.69 11.90
N GLY A 33 -2.31 -12.97 12.19
CA GLY A 33 -1.31 -13.91 11.68
C GLY A 33 -1.38 -14.10 10.17
N ALA A 34 -2.57 -14.10 9.57
CA ALA A 34 -2.76 -14.17 8.13
C ALA A 34 -2.30 -12.87 7.45
N VAL A 35 -2.62 -11.71 8.01
CA VAL A 35 -2.18 -10.39 7.52
C VAL A 35 -0.66 -10.25 7.65
N LEU A 36 -0.09 -10.60 8.79
CA LEU A 36 1.35 -10.61 9.00
C LEU A 36 2.03 -11.67 8.13
N GLY A 37 1.48 -12.87 8.03
CA GLY A 37 2.01 -13.97 7.20
C GLY A 37 2.00 -13.65 5.71
N ALA A 38 0.95 -12.98 5.19
CA ALA A 38 0.93 -12.45 3.84
C ALA A 38 2.02 -11.39 3.65
N HIS A 39 2.22 -10.52 4.64
CA HIS A 39 3.29 -9.51 4.64
C HIS A 39 4.71 -10.14 4.68
N PHE A 40 4.90 -11.23 5.41
CA PHE A 40 6.19 -11.93 5.50
C PHE A 40 6.46 -12.85 4.31
N ARG A 41 5.42 -13.38 3.65
CA ARG A 41 5.55 -14.24 2.48
C ARG A 41 5.95 -13.45 1.23
N ASP A 42 5.43 -12.22 1.07
CA ASP A 42 5.89 -11.25 0.09
C ASP A 42 7.25 -10.62 0.46
N GLY A 43 7.69 -10.77 1.70
CA GLY A 43 8.82 -10.07 2.31
C GLY A 43 10.20 -10.55 1.89
N ARG A 44 10.35 -11.68 1.16
CA ARG A 44 11.67 -12.08 0.63
C ARG A 44 12.07 -11.29 -0.61
N ASP A 45 11.11 -10.83 -1.41
CA ASP A 45 11.35 -9.91 -2.54
C ASP A 45 11.11 -8.43 -2.19
N ALA A 46 10.47 -8.16 -1.04
CA ALA A 46 10.03 -6.83 -0.60
C ALA A 46 11.15 -5.91 -0.08
N ARG A 47 12.37 -6.41 0.13
CA ARG A 47 13.44 -5.63 0.80
C ARG A 47 14.11 -4.57 -0.08
N ARG A 48 13.71 -4.41 -1.35
CA ARG A 48 14.35 -3.46 -2.28
C ARG A 48 13.49 -2.27 -2.70
N PHE A 49 12.20 -2.26 -2.37
CA PHE A 49 11.35 -1.09 -2.53
C PHE A 49 10.63 -0.81 -1.22
N PRO A 50 10.66 0.43 -0.70
CA PRO A 50 9.83 0.81 0.44
C PRO A 50 8.36 0.48 0.15
N PRO A 51 7.58 0.01 1.13
CA PRO A 51 6.17 -0.34 0.96
C PRO A 51 5.33 0.79 0.36
N THR A 52 5.71 2.03 0.63
CA THR A 52 5.07 3.26 0.12
C THR A 52 5.26 3.46 -1.38
N GLU A 53 6.41 3.11 -1.96
CA GLU A 53 6.64 3.24 -3.41
C GLU A 53 5.86 2.22 -4.22
N ARG A 54 5.71 0.99 -3.68
CA ARG A 54 4.85 -0.04 -4.30
C ARG A 54 3.38 0.31 -4.28
N MET A 55 2.91 0.90 -3.18
CA MET A 55 1.53 1.33 -3.04
C MET A 55 1.21 2.43 -4.05
N GLN A 56 2.07 3.43 -4.18
CA GLN A 56 1.91 4.52 -5.16
C GLN A 56 2.00 4.05 -6.62
N ALA A 57 2.92 3.12 -6.94
CA ALA A 57 3.00 2.56 -8.28
C ALA A 57 1.75 1.75 -8.66
N ARG A 58 1.11 1.10 -7.67
CA ARG A 58 -0.18 0.43 -7.86
C ARG A 58 -1.31 1.43 -8.06
N ASP A 59 -1.37 2.47 -7.25
CA ASP A 59 -2.41 3.51 -7.31
C ASP A 59 -2.34 4.29 -8.62
N ASN A 60 -1.14 4.46 -9.19
CA ASN A 60 -0.92 5.13 -10.50
C ASN A 60 -1.10 4.22 -11.72
N GLY A 61 -1.58 2.99 -11.56
CA GLY A 61 -1.81 2.04 -12.64
C GLY A 61 -0.57 1.32 -13.18
N PHE A 62 0.64 1.63 -12.67
CA PHE A 62 1.89 0.98 -13.12
C PHE A 62 2.21 -0.34 -12.41
N GLY A 63 1.44 -0.71 -11.37
CA GLY A 63 1.68 -1.91 -10.57
C GLY A 63 1.84 -3.20 -11.37
N PRO A 64 0.89 -3.56 -12.25
CA PRO A 64 0.99 -4.77 -13.08
C PRO A 64 2.22 -4.81 -13.97
N TYR A 65 2.60 -3.67 -14.56
CA TYR A 65 3.77 -3.54 -15.41
C TYR A 65 5.07 -3.75 -14.62
N LEU A 66 5.23 -3.06 -13.50
CA LEU A 66 6.41 -3.20 -12.65
C LEU A 66 6.58 -4.64 -12.13
N ASP A 67 5.47 -5.28 -11.78
CA ASP A 67 5.48 -6.65 -11.29
C ASP A 67 5.83 -7.69 -12.38
N ALA A 68 5.54 -7.41 -13.66
CA ALA A 68 5.86 -8.27 -14.80
C ALA A 68 7.31 -8.11 -15.30
N LEU A 69 7.99 -6.99 -14.94
CA LEU A 69 9.36 -6.73 -15.35
C LEU A 69 10.35 -7.72 -14.72
N PRO A 70 11.46 -8.06 -15.40
CA PRO A 70 12.59 -8.78 -14.83
C PRO A 70 13.14 -8.07 -13.58
N ARG A 71 13.73 -8.85 -12.67
CA ARG A 71 14.22 -8.32 -11.38
C ARG A 71 15.28 -7.24 -11.51
N ASP A 72 16.22 -7.44 -12.42
CA ASP A 72 17.30 -6.50 -12.71
C ASP A 72 16.78 -5.17 -13.25
N VAL A 73 15.81 -5.23 -14.19
CA VAL A 73 15.13 -4.04 -14.73
C VAL A 73 14.39 -3.27 -13.63
N ARG A 74 13.66 -3.97 -12.77
CA ARG A 74 12.99 -3.35 -11.61
C ARG A 74 13.97 -2.63 -10.67
N VAL A 75 15.14 -3.23 -10.47
CA VAL A 75 16.21 -2.61 -9.64
C VAL A 75 16.72 -1.33 -10.29
N ARG A 76 16.99 -1.34 -11.61
CA ARG A 76 17.42 -0.14 -12.34
C ARG A 76 16.38 0.97 -12.29
N ILE A 77 15.12 0.66 -12.55
CA ILE A 77 14.00 1.62 -12.43
C ILE A 77 13.96 2.21 -11.00
N GLY A 78 14.05 1.37 -9.98
CA GLY A 78 14.04 1.84 -8.60
C GLY A 78 15.23 2.74 -8.25
N MET A 79 16.40 2.49 -8.81
CA MET A 79 17.56 3.38 -8.66
C MET A 79 17.36 4.71 -9.38
N ALA A 80 16.86 4.68 -10.63
CA ALA A 80 16.59 5.87 -11.42
C ALA A 80 15.51 6.76 -10.76
N LEU A 81 14.46 6.15 -10.20
CA LEU A 81 13.43 6.87 -9.45
C LEU A 81 13.95 7.54 -8.17
N ARG A 82 14.89 6.92 -7.48
CA ARG A 82 15.49 7.51 -6.26
C ARG A 82 16.47 8.65 -6.56
N ASN A 83 17.17 8.56 -7.68
CA ASN A 83 18.21 9.52 -8.05
C ASN A 83 17.66 10.69 -8.89
N GLY A 84 16.42 10.61 -9.37
CA GLY A 84 15.79 11.67 -10.17
C GLY A 84 15.22 12.77 -9.29
N GLU A 85 15.60 14.02 -9.52
CA GLU A 85 15.09 15.18 -8.79
C GLU A 85 13.55 15.28 -8.89
N GLN A 86 12.98 15.03 -10.08
CA GLN A 86 11.54 15.11 -10.33
C GLN A 86 10.75 13.95 -9.70
N THR A 87 11.44 12.86 -9.33
CA THR A 87 10.82 11.70 -8.69
C THR A 87 10.99 11.70 -7.17
N THR A 88 11.83 12.60 -6.65
CA THR A 88 12.06 12.73 -5.21
C THR A 88 10.80 13.15 -4.50
N ARG A 89 10.45 12.41 -3.45
CA ARG A 89 9.32 12.73 -2.59
C ARG A 89 9.68 13.91 -1.71
N PRO A 90 8.79 14.89 -1.51
CA PRO A 90 9.04 15.94 -0.53
C PRO A 90 9.31 15.30 0.84
N ASP A 91 10.28 15.85 1.53
CA ASP A 91 10.58 15.43 2.89
C ASP A 91 9.48 15.89 3.86
N ARG A 92 9.59 15.46 5.13
CA ARG A 92 8.59 15.79 6.15
C ARG A 92 8.52 17.29 6.44
N GLU A 93 9.63 17.98 6.31
CA GLU A 93 9.71 19.42 6.57
C GLU A 93 8.97 20.19 5.48
N THR A 94 9.23 19.87 4.20
CA THR A 94 8.52 20.45 3.04
C THR A 94 7.02 20.21 3.13
N LEU A 95 6.60 18.96 3.47
CA LEU A 95 5.17 18.65 3.66
C LEU A 95 4.56 19.44 4.82
N GLY A 96 5.30 19.62 5.94
CA GLY A 96 4.87 20.44 7.06
C GLY A 96 4.61 21.88 6.63
N GLN A 97 5.56 22.48 5.93
CA GLN A 97 5.44 23.86 5.43
C GLN A 97 4.26 24.02 4.44
N GLU A 98 4.01 23.02 3.60
CA GLU A 98 2.85 23.04 2.68
C GLU A 98 1.53 23.01 3.46
N PHE A 99 1.43 22.18 4.49
CA PHE A 99 0.25 22.13 5.35
C PHE A 99 0.06 23.43 6.15
N ASP A 100 1.12 24.01 6.67
CA ASP A 100 1.06 25.29 7.40
C ASP A 100 0.53 26.40 6.49
N ARG A 101 1.03 26.52 5.25
CA ARG A 101 0.52 27.48 4.26
C ARG A 101 -0.97 27.25 3.93
N MET A 102 -1.38 25.98 3.79
CA MET A 102 -2.79 25.67 3.56
C MET A 102 -3.65 26.11 4.75
N LEU A 103 -3.19 25.87 5.98
CA LEU A 103 -3.90 26.29 7.19
C LEU A 103 -3.96 27.83 7.32
N GLU A 104 -2.91 28.54 6.92
CA GLU A 104 -2.89 30.01 6.88
C GLU A 104 -3.97 30.55 5.94
N VAL A 105 -4.05 30.02 4.70
CA VAL A 105 -5.06 30.43 3.72
C VAL A 105 -6.48 30.10 4.21
N LEU A 106 -6.68 28.95 4.82
CA LEU A 106 -8.00 28.54 5.35
C LEU A 106 -8.46 29.39 6.54
N ARG A 107 -7.51 29.99 7.30
CA ARG A 107 -7.81 30.85 8.47
C ARG A 107 -7.81 32.34 8.12
N ALA A 108 -7.44 32.70 6.90
CA ALA A 108 -7.40 34.09 6.48
C ALA A 108 -8.81 34.72 6.47
N ASP A 109 -8.88 35.96 6.93
CA ASP A 109 -10.08 36.80 6.84
C ASP A 109 -9.69 38.15 6.23
N PRO A 110 -10.14 38.45 5.01
CA PRO A 110 -11.06 37.67 4.17
C PRO A 110 -10.42 36.38 3.61
N TYR A 111 -11.25 35.33 3.44
CA TYR A 111 -10.83 34.07 2.86
C TYR A 111 -10.49 34.22 1.38
N ASP A 112 -9.32 33.74 0.97
CA ASP A 112 -8.86 33.75 -0.43
C ASP A 112 -8.96 32.34 -1.06
N ALA A 113 -10.04 32.09 -1.80
CA ALA A 113 -10.26 30.84 -2.50
C ALA A 113 -9.22 30.60 -3.60
N ALA A 114 -8.77 31.66 -4.30
CA ALA A 114 -7.81 31.52 -5.38
C ALA A 114 -6.42 31.13 -4.85
N ALA A 115 -6.03 31.63 -3.68
CA ALA A 115 -4.80 31.21 -3.03
C ALA A 115 -4.84 29.71 -2.65
N LEU A 116 -5.96 29.20 -2.16
CA LEU A 116 -6.12 27.76 -1.87
C LEU A 116 -6.06 26.92 -3.15
N GLU A 117 -6.76 27.33 -4.21
CA GLU A 117 -6.75 26.68 -5.51
C GLU A 117 -5.31 26.59 -6.06
N ALA A 118 -4.55 27.67 -6.04
CA ALA A 118 -3.16 27.70 -6.49
C ALA A 118 -2.25 26.73 -5.70
N LEU A 119 -2.46 26.58 -4.40
CA LEU A 119 -1.73 25.60 -3.59
C LEU A 119 -2.05 24.15 -3.99
N LEU A 120 -3.33 23.84 -4.20
CA LEU A 120 -3.79 22.51 -4.63
C LEU A 120 -3.30 22.18 -6.05
N ASP A 121 -3.37 23.13 -6.98
CA ASP A 121 -2.85 22.98 -8.34
C ASP A 121 -1.35 22.71 -8.35
N GLY A 122 -0.58 23.44 -7.54
CA GLY A 122 0.84 23.21 -7.36
C GLY A 122 1.15 21.80 -6.84
N GLN A 123 0.35 21.31 -5.90
CA GLN A 123 0.45 19.92 -5.39
C GLN A 123 0.17 18.89 -6.49
N GLN A 124 -0.92 19.08 -7.24
CA GLN A 124 -1.31 18.21 -8.34
C GLN A 124 -0.25 18.18 -9.44
N ALA A 125 0.28 19.34 -9.84
CA ALA A 125 1.34 19.43 -10.84
C ALA A 125 2.59 18.64 -10.44
N ARG A 126 3.02 18.72 -9.17
CA ARG A 126 4.16 17.93 -8.66
C ARG A 126 3.89 16.42 -8.68
N VAL A 127 2.68 15.99 -8.36
CA VAL A 127 2.28 14.57 -8.45
C VAL A 127 2.32 14.12 -9.92
N ALA A 128 1.74 14.89 -10.83
CA ALA A 128 1.73 14.60 -12.26
C ALA A 128 3.16 14.50 -12.83
N ALA A 129 4.04 15.44 -12.49
CA ALA A 129 5.44 15.41 -12.90
C ALA A 129 6.17 14.14 -12.46
N ARG A 130 5.94 13.67 -11.23
CA ARG A 130 6.53 12.41 -10.73
C ARG A 130 6.02 11.20 -11.47
N ILE A 131 4.72 11.13 -11.74
CA ILE A 131 4.12 10.04 -12.52
C ILE A 131 4.72 10.00 -13.91
N GLU A 132 4.83 11.16 -14.56
CA GLU A 132 5.38 11.28 -15.90
C GLU A 132 6.86 10.90 -15.96
N ALA A 133 7.68 11.34 -15.01
CA ALA A 133 9.06 10.92 -14.89
C ALA A 133 9.19 9.39 -14.68
N GLY A 134 8.34 8.80 -13.84
CA GLY A 134 8.29 7.36 -13.66
C GLY A 134 7.90 6.60 -14.94
N ARG A 135 6.94 7.13 -15.69
CA ARG A 135 6.53 6.60 -17.00
C ARG A 135 7.68 6.63 -18.00
N HIS A 136 8.40 7.73 -18.10
CA HIS A 136 9.55 7.86 -19.00
C HIS A 136 10.65 6.86 -18.65
N ILE A 137 11.00 6.72 -17.39
CA ILE A 137 12.01 5.74 -16.95
C ILE A 137 11.59 4.31 -17.33
N MET A 138 10.33 3.94 -17.07
CA MET A 138 9.81 2.62 -17.41
C MET A 138 9.84 2.36 -18.92
N LEU A 139 9.40 3.32 -19.74
CA LEU A 139 9.40 3.21 -21.20
C LEU A 139 10.82 3.09 -21.76
N ALA A 140 11.78 3.84 -21.22
CA ALA A 140 13.20 3.73 -21.61
C ALA A 140 13.77 2.34 -21.35
N GLU A 141 13.46 1.77 -20.18
CA GLU A 141 13.90 0.40 -19.83
C GLU A 141 13.26 -0.67 -20.71
N ILE A 142 11.96 -0.53 -21.08
CA ILE A 142 11.29 -1.44 -22.00
C ILE A 142 11.87 -1.31 -23.42
N ALA A 143 12.15 -0.09 -23.87
CA ALA A 143 12.75 0.16 -25.18
C ALA A 143 14.16 -0.44 -25.30
N ALA A 144 14.91 -0.49 -24.19
CA ALA A 144 16.25 -1.08 -24.14
C ALA A 144 16.25 -2.62 -24.10
N MET A 145 15.10 -3.28 -23.99
CA MET A 145 15.01 -4.74 -23.98
C MET A 145 15.28 -5.35 -25.37
N SER A 146 15.93 -6.51 -25.40
CA SER A 146 15.95 -7.33 -26.62
C SER A 146 14.52 -7.78 -27.00
N PRO A 147 14.29 -8.15 -28.27
CA PRO A 147 12.98 -8.68 -28.69
C PRO A 147 12.49 -9.85 -27.83
N GLU A 148 13.38 -10.78 -27.47
CA GLU A 148 13.08 -11.96 -26.65
C GLU A 148 12.72 -11.56 -25.22
N ALA A 149 13.50 -10.62 -24.62
CA ALA A 149 13.23 -10.13 -23.27
C ALA A 149 11.88 -9.40 -23.21
N ARG A 150 11.55 -8.65 -24.27
CA ARG A 150 10.28 -7.92 -24.39
C ARG A 150 9.10 -8.87 -24.60
N ALA A 151 9.25 -9.94 -25.39
CA ALA A 151 8.23 -10.99 -25.53
C ALA A 151 7.96 -11.65 -24.18
N GLY A 152 9.01 -12.10 -23.47
CA GLY A 152 8.86 -12.68 -22.14
C GLY A 152 8.30 -11.71 -21.09
N PHE A 153 8.48 -10.41 -21.25
CA PHE A 153 7.79 -9.41 -20.43
C PHE A 153 6.28 -9.38 -20.75
N ALA A 154 5.90 -9.41 -22.02
CA ALA A 154 4.49 -9.44 -22.44
C ALA A 154 3.76 -10.68 -21.89
N ASP A 155 4.36 -11.87 -21.99
CA ASP A 155 3.79 -13.13 -21.47
C ASP A 155 3.54 -13.06 -19.95
N ARG A 156 4.50 -12.49 -19.20
CA ARG A 156 4.34 -12.31 -17.75
C ARG A 156 3.27 -11.29 -17.40
N LEU A 157 3.14 -10.23 -18.19
CA LEU A 157 2.11 -9.20 -18.01
C LEU A 157 0.73 -9.79 -18.26
N GLU A 158 0.55 -10.55 -19.36
CA GLU A 158 -0.69 -11.26 -19.68
C GLU A 158 -1.10 -12.20 -18.54
N ALA A 159 -0.19 -13.06 -18.09
CA ALA A 159 -0.45 -13.96 -16.96
C ALA A 159 -0.79 -13.24 -15.64
N ARG A 160 -0.37 -12.00 -15.47
CA ARG A 160 -0.76 -11.17 -14.32
C ARG A 160 -2.16 -10.61 -14.45
N ILE A 161 -2.50 -10.11 -15.62
CA ILE A 161 -3.83 -9.56 -15.93
C ILE A 161 -4.89 -10.64 -15.78
N ASP A 162 -4.64 -11.84 -16.31
CA ASP A 162 -5.57 -12.96 -16.24
C ASP A 162 -5.83 -13.44 -14.81
N ARG A 163 -4.80 -13.43 -13.95
CA ARG A 163 -4.99 -13.72 -12.52
C ARG A 163 -5.83 -12.70 -11.76
N GLY A 164 -5.88 -11.46 -12.24
CA GLY A 164 -6.70 -10.39 -11.67
C GLY A 164 -8.11 -10.30 -12.24
N ARG A 165 -8.41 -11.07 -13.30
CA ARG A 165 -9.72 -11.07 -13.93
C ARG A 165 -10.68 -11.95 -13.10
N PRO A 166 -11.87 -11.43 -12.70
CA PRO A 166 -12.86 -12.27 -12.03
C PRO A 166 -13.32 -13.41 -12.96
N PRO A 167 -13.62 -14.60 -12.42
CA PRO A 167 -14.19 -15.68 -13.22
C PRO A 167 -15.54 -15.24 -13.80
N HIS A 168 -15.72 -15.49 -15.09
CA HIS A 168 -16.99 -15.27 -15.82
C HIS A 168 -18.02 -16.30 -15.43
#